data_99e000784a38dc217e49260ea25cb038
#
_entry.id   99e000784a38dc217e49260ea25cb038
#
_cell.length_a   1.000
_cell.length_b   1.000
_cell.length_c   1.000
_cell.angle_alpha   90.00
_cell.angle_beta   90.00
_cell.angle_gamma   90.00
#
_symmetry.space_group_name_H-M   'P 1'
#
loop_
_entity.id
_entity.type
_entity.pdbx_description
1 polymer ?
#
loop_
_entity_poly.entity_id
_entity_poly.type
_entity_poly.pdbx_seq_one_letter_code
_entity_poly.pdbx_strand_id
1 'polypeptide(L)'
;MAALAAKRGVRTVVGLQARQAPAIEFVQELLRDGYVGEVLSTTMVGLSIPGDVVGQPNAYMLDKTNGANVLTIAVGHSLDLLNYVLGEFTDLSAVSNLRRPLITIGETGERIVKTAADQIAVIGTLTSGATASVHVREAVAGGTGFLWEINGTDGTLRITADAAYPEIVPLTVAGAHGRSKLSELAVPAALTQKWPALAGLEGAPAYNVGRAYAAFAADIENGTHTVPDFADAARRHEVLAAIERSAASGERVKV
;
A
#
# COMPACT_ATOMS: atom_id res chain seq x y z
N MET A 1 21.65 4.43 0.81
CA MET A 1 21.27 5.59 -0.03
C MET A 1 20.80 6.76 0.83
N ALA A 2 19.90 6.59 1.81
CA ALA A 2 19.39 7.66 2.68
C ALA A 2 20.51 8.49 3.35
N ALA A 3 21.46 7.84 4.05
CA ALA A 3 22.57 8.51 4.70
C ALA A 3 23.48 9.30 3.73
N LEU A 4 23.66 8.81 2.50
CA LEU A 4 24.43 9.52 1.48
C LEU A 4 23.70 10.75 0.97
N ALA A 5 22.39 10.65 0.72
CA ALA A 5 21.55 11.76 0.31
C ALA A 5 21.55 12.88 1.37
N ALA A 6 21.34 12.51 2.64
CA ALA A 6 21.40 13.44 3.77
C ALA A 6 22.77 14.13 3.86
N LYS A 7 23.88 13.37 3.77
CA LYS A 7 25.26 13.92 3.79
C LYS A 7 25.52 14.90 2.64
N ARG A 8 24.89 14.70 1.49
CA ARG A 8 25.07 15.54 0.29
C ARG A 8 24.04 16.67 0.17
N GLY A 9 23.09 16.76 1.09
CA GLY A 9 22.00 17.73 1.03
C GLY A 9 21.10 17.56 -0.20
N VAL A 10 21.00 16.31 -0.74
CA VAL A 10 20.19 16.01 -1.92
C VAL A 10 18.78 15.65 -1.48
N ARG A 11 17.77 16.31 -2.06
CA ARG A 11 16.37 15.93 -1.90
C ARG A 11 16.11 14.64 -2.64
N THR A 12 15.32 13.76 -2.02
CA THR A 12 14.97 12.47 -2.58
C THR A 12 13.45 12.27 -2.52
N VAL A 13 12.93 11.50 -3.46
CA VAL A 13 11.53 11.08 -3.49
C VAL A 13 11.46 9.60 -3.87
N VAL A 14 10.51 8.89 -3.30
CA VAL A 14 10.23 7.48 -3.60
C VAL A 14 8.81 7.36 -4.13
N GLY A 15 8.59 6.45 -5.09
CA GLY A 15 7.33 6.23 -5.76
C GLY A 15 6.28 5.52 -4.89
N LEU A 16 6.01 6.03 -3.69
CA LEU A 16 4.93 5.56 -2.81
C LEU A 16 3.68 6.41 -3.04
N GLN A 17 3.23 6.44 -4.28
CA GLN A 17 2.25 7.39 -4.80
C GLN A 17 0.82 7.17 -4.30
N ALA A 18 0.50 6.03 -3.68
CA ALA A 18 -0.80 5.82 -3.04
C ALA A 18 -1.10 6.87 -1.96
N ARG A 19 -0.06 7.40 -1.28
CA ARG A 19 -0.17 8.49 -0.31
C ARG A 19 -0.79 9.76 -0.90
N GLN A 20 -0.67 9.95 -2.23
CA GLN A 20 -1.17 11.12 -2.95
C GLN A 20 -2.56 10.94 -3.55
N ALA A 21 -3.19 9.76 -3.38
CA ALA A 21 -4.54 9.53 -3.87
C ALA A 21 -5.53 10.44 -3.13
N PRO A 22 -6.43 11.16 -3.83
CA PRO A 22 -7.41 12.06 -3.18
C PRO A 22 -8.26 11.36 -2.12
N ALA A 23 -8.63 10.10 -2.37
CA ALA A 23 -9.36 9.28 -1.41
C ALA A 23 -8.58 9.04 -0.12
N ILE A 24 -7.26 8.92 -0.18
CA ILE A 24 -6.40 8.72 1.00
C ILE A 24 -6.20 10.03 1.75
N GLU A 25 -6.03 11.14 1.07
CA GLU A 25 -6.04 12.46 1.71
C GLU A 25 -7.38 12.68 2.46
N PHE A 26 -8.51 12.31 1.86
CA PHE A 26 -9.82 12.40 2.48
C PHE A 26 -9.97 11.48 3.70
N VAL A 27 -9.49 10.24 3.63
CA VAL A 27 -9.46 9.33 4.79
C VAL A 27 -8.66 9.93 5.94
N GLN A 28 -7.51 10.55 5.67
CA GLN A 28 -6.72 11.23 6.70
C GLN A 28 -7.46 12.43 7.32
N GLU A 29 -8.20 13.20 6.51
CA GLU A 29 -9.05 14.28 7.01
C GLU A 29 -10.13 13.73 7.94
N LEU A 30 -10.87 12.70 7.52
CA LEU A 30 -11.90 12.05 8.33
C LEU A 30 -11.37 11.52 9.66
N LEU A 31 -10.19 10.89 9.65
CA LEU A 31 -9.56 10.38 10.88
C LEU A 31 -9.15 11.50 11.81
N ARG A 32 -8.56 12.58 11.28
CA ARG A 32 -8.15 13.76 12.05
C ARG A 32 -9.36 14.47 12.68
N ASP A 33 -10.48 14.50 11.95
CA ASP A 33 -11.74 15.11 12.40
C ASP A 33 -12.53 14.20 13.37
N GLY A 34 -11.99 13.02 13.71
CA GLY A 34 -12.56 12.10 14.69
C GLY A 34 -13.72 11.25 14.17
N TYR A 35 -13.89 11.10 12.85
CA TYR A 35 -15.01 10.36 12.26
C TYR A 35 -15.18 8.94 12.80
N VAL A 36 -14.09 8.23 13.08
CA VAL A 36 -14.13 6.87 13.64
C VAL A 36 -13.90 6.85 15.17
N GLY A 37 -13.56 7.98 15.78
CA GLY A 37 -13.07 8.03 17.16
C GLY A 37 -11.65 7.43 17.27
N GLU A 38 -11.36 6.74 18.37
CA GLU A 38 -10.11 6.00 18.55
C GLU A 38 -10.09 4.77 17.63
N VAL A 39 -9.01 4.60 16.86
CA VAL A 39 -8.86 3.42 15.98
C VAL A 39 -8.55 2.18 16.82
N LEU A 40 -9.42 1.19 16.75
CA LEU A 40 -9.29 -0.07 17.48
C LEU A 40 -8.61 -1.15 16.66
N SER A 41 -8.95 -1.23 15.37
CA SER A 41 -8.38 -2.23 14.47
C SER A 41 -8.45 -1.81 13.01
N THR A 42 -7.62 -2.46 12.19
CA THR A 42 -7.65 -2.30 10.75
C THR A 42 -7.44 -3.63 10.04
N THR A 43 -8.13 -3.83 8.93
CA THR A 43 -7.99 -5.01 8.09
C THR A 43 -7.80 -4.59 6.64
N MET A 44 -6.73 -5.07 6.02
CA MET A 44 -6.43 -4.80 4.63
C MET A 44 -6.28 -6.10 3.84
N VAL A 45 -6.94 -6.16 2.70
CA VAL A 45 -6.79 -7.25 1.73
C VAL A 45 -6.34 -6.63 0.42
N GLY A 46 -5.18 -7.08 -0.08
CA GLY A 46 -4.64 -6.69 -1.37
C GLY A 46 -4.60 -7.88 -2.33
N LEU A 47 -4.87 -7.59 -3.59
CA LEU A 47 -4.64 -8.52 -4.68
C LEU A 47 -3.36 -8.11 -5.41
N SER A 48 -2.55 -9.08 -5.78
CA SER A 48 -1.44 -8.90 -6.72
C SER A 48 -1.70 -9.75 -7.96
N ILE A 49 -1.24 -9.29 -9.08
CA ILE A 49 -1.19 -10.06 -10.33
C ILE A 49 0.29 -10.36 -10.63
N PRO A 50 0.56 -11.42 -11.31
CA PRO A 50 -0.31 -12.27 -12.11
C PRO A 50 -0.73 -13.55 -11.38
N GLY A 51 -1.84 -14.15 -11.74
CA GLY A 51 -2.24 -15.46 -11.25
C GLY A 51 -1.30 -16.58 -11.70
N ASP A 52 -1.61 -17.21 -12.85
CA ASP A 52 -0.89 -18.35 -13.43
C ASP A 52 -0.15 -18.02 -14.73
N VAL A 53 -0.40 -16.82 -15.28
CA VAL A 53 0.23 -16.29 -16.50
C VAL A 53 0.81 -14.91 -16.24
N VAL A 54 2.04 -14.68 -16.66
CA VAL A 54 2.73 -13.40 -16.58
C VAL A 54 3.26 -12.99 -17.96
N GLY A 55 3.21 -11.69 -18.26
CA GLY A 55 3.90 -11.15 -19.43
C GLY A 55 5.42 -11.20 -19.27
N GLN A 56 6.15 -11.46 -20.35
CA GLN A 56 7.62 -11.54 -20.37
C GLN A 56 8.31 -10.35 -19.67
N PRO A 57 7.84 -9.09 -19.83
CA PRO A 57 8.45 -7.95 -19.14
C PRO A 57 8.41 -8.02 -17.61
N ASN A 58 7.50 -8.81 -17.04
CA ASN A 58 7.31 -8.98 -15.60
C ASN A 58 7.88 -10.29 -15.05
N ALA A 59 8.47 -11.14 -15.90
CA ALA A 59 9.00 -12.44 -15.50
C ALA A 59 10.09 -12.35 -14.40
N TYR A 60 10.82 -11.24 -14.34
CA TYR A 60 11.83 -10.99 -13.31
C TYR A 60 11.25 -11.00 -11.87
N MET A 61 9.96 -10.72 -11.71
CA MET A 61 9.27 -10.72 -10.40
C MET A 61 9.07 -12.13 -9.84
N LEU A 62 9.25 -13.17 -10.65
CA LEU A 62 9.08 -14.57 -10.24
C LEU A 62 10.24 -15.05 -9.36
N ASP A 63 11.43 -14.47 -9.52
CA ASP A 63 12.63 -14.84 -8.75
C ASP A 63 12.79 -13.91 -7.54
N LYS A 64 12.73 -14.51 -6.34
CA LYS A 64 12.92 -13.76 -5.07
C LYS A 64 14.26 -13.03 -4.97
N THR A 65 15.31 -13.53 -5.67
CA THR A 65 16.66 -12.94 -5.60
C THR A 65 16.77 -11.61 -6.33
N ASN A 66 15.83 -11.30 -7.24
CA ASN A 66 15.77 -10.03 -7.95
C ASN A 66 15.31 -8.84 -7.05
N GLY A 67 14.82 -9.13 -5.85
CA GLY A 67 14.40 -8.10 -4.90
C GLY A 67 13.13 -7.33 -5.29
N ALA A 68 12.51 -7.65 -6.42
CA ALA A 68 11.27 -7.06 -6.90
C ALA A 68 10.22 -8.17 -7.08
N ASN A 69 9.31 -8.31 -6.14
CA ASN A 69 8.31 -9.38 -6.09
C ASN A 69 7.09 -8.94 -5.26
N VAL A 70 6.15 -9.83 -4.99
CA VAL A 70 4.92 -9.53 -4.23
C VAL A 70 5.21 -8.90 -2.86
N LEU A 71 6.23 -9.40 -2.14
CA LEU A 71 6.59 -8.85 -0.83
C LEU A 71 7.08 -7.40 -0.95
N THR A 72 8.02 -7.14 -1.84
CA THR A 72 8.65 -5.81 -1.93
C THR A 72 7.78 -4.79 -2.65
N ILE A 73 6.94 -5.22 -3.60
CA ILE A 73 6.05 -4.33 -4.37
C ILE A 73 4.67 -4.27 -3.72
N ALA A 74 3.83 -5.29 -3.90
CA ALA A 74 2.43 -5.22 -3.50
C ALA A 74 2.24 -5.09 -1.97
N VAL A 75 2.98 -5.88 -1.17
CA VAL A 75 2.96 -5.75 0.29
C VAL A 75 3.64 -4.44 0.70
N GLY A 76 4.75 -4.07 0.07
CA GLY A 76 5.45 -2.81 0.34
C GLY A 76 4.54 -1.59 0.19
N HIS A 77 3.83 -1.47 -0.93
CA HIS A 77 2.86 -0.39 -1.17
C HIS A 77 1.66 -0.45 -0.20
N SER A 78 1.12 -1.64 0.07
CA SER A 78 -0.01 -1.82 0.98
C SER A 78 0.35 -1.41 2.41
N LEU A 79 1.50 -1.85 2.92
CA LEU A 79 1.98 -1.50 4.25
C LEU A 79 2.39 -0.03 4.34
N ASP A 80 2.97 0.53 3.28
CA ASP A 80 3.26 1.95 3.25
C ASP A 80 1.99 2.78 3.43
N LEU A 81 0.95 2.45 2.70
CA LEU A 81 -0.33 3.13 2.79
C LEU A 81 -0.94 3.02 4.19
N LEU A 82 -0.96 1.80 4.77
CA LEU A 82 -1.47 1.56 6.12
C LEU A 82 -0.67 2.37 7.15
N ASN A 83 0.64 2.28 7.11
CA ASN A 83 1.51 2.94 8.08
C ASN A 83 1.50 4.47 7.93
N TYR A 84 1.36 4.99 6.72
CA TYR A 84 1.24 6.43 6.46
C TYR A 84 -0.03 7.02 7.10
N VAL A 85 -1.12 6.25 7.13
CA VAL A 85 -2.42 6.72 7.65
C VAL A 85 -2.60 6.40 9.14
N LEU A 86 -2.15 5.23 9.62
CA LEU A 86 -2.46 4.71 10.95
C LEU A 86 -1.25 4.54 11.88
N GLY A 87 -0.03 4.81 11.39
CA GLY A 87 1.20 4.65 12.16
C GLY A 87 1.90 3.31 11.95
N GLU A 88 3.12 3.20 12.47
CA GLU A 88 4.00 2.06 12.24
C GLU A 88 3.64 0.86 13.11
N PHE A 89 4.09 -0.33 12.71
CA PHE A 89 4.03 -1.53 13.55
C PHE A 89 5.04 -1.45 14.69
N THR A 90 4.65 -1.87 15.89
CA THR A 90 5.56 -2.14 17.01
C THR A 90 6.08 -3.56 16.98
N ASP A 91 5.25 -4.48 16.52
CA ASP A 91 5.54 -5.90 16.40
C ASP A 91 4.58 -6.57 15.40
N LEU A 92 4.99 -7.69 14.86
CA LEU A 92 4.18 -8.45 13.92
C LEU A 92 4.48 -9.96 13.94
N SER A 93 3.51 -10.74 13.46
CA SER A 93 3.66 -12.13 13.03
C SER A 93 3.28 -12.23 11.57
N ALA A 94 3.98 -13.06 10.80
CA ALA A 94 3.74 -13.18 9.37
C ALA A 94 3.80 -14.63 8.87
N VAL A 95 3.07 -14.84 7.77
CA VAL A 95 3.14 -16.06 6.97
C VAL A 95 3.46 -15.65 5.53
N SER A 96 4.44 -16.32 4.92
CA SER A 96 4.86 -16.10 3.54
C SER A 96 5.00 -17.45 2.84
N ASN A 97 4.09 -17.75 1.91
CA ASN A 97 4.00 -19.03 1.23
C ASN A 97 4.06 -18.88 -0.29
N LEU A 98 4.69 -19.86 -0.95
CA LEU A 98 4.64 -20.07 -2.38
C LEU A 98 3.69 -21.24 -2.68
N ARG A 99 2.52 -20.94 -3.28
CA ARG A 99 1.50 -21.95 -3.60
C ARG A 99 1.47 -22.29 -5.09
N ARG A 100 2.05 -21.44 -5.93
CA ARG A 100 2.13 -21.60 -7.38
C ARG A 100 3.59 -21.57 -7.85
N PRO A 101 4.31 -22.69 -7.78
CA PRO A 101 5.74 -22.72 -8.11
C PRO A 101 6.04 -22.72 -9.62
N LEU A 102 5.01 -22.82 -10.49
CA LEU A 102 5.16 -22.80 -11.94
C LEU A 102 4.20 -21.79 -12.55
N ILE A 103 4.76 -20.85 -13.30
CA ILE A 103 4.03 -19.75 -13.97
C ILE A 103 4.28 -19.84 -15.47
N THR A 104 3.26 -19.56 -16.28
CA THR A 104 3.36 -19.53 -17.73
C THR A 104 3.70 -18.12 -18.21
N ILE A 105 4.65 -18.00 -19.14
CA ILE A 105 4.91 -16.74 -19.86
C ILE A 105 3.89 -16.63 -21.00
N GLY A 106 3.09 -15.56 -20.98
CA GLY A 106 1.96 -15.41 -21.90
C GLY A 106 2.36 -15.37 -23.37
N GLU A 107 3.46 -14.72 -23.68
CA GLU A 107 3.93 -14.54 -25.06
C GLU A 107 4.56 -15.80 -25.65
N THR A 108 5.17 -16.64 -24.82
CA THR A 108 5.94 -17.82 -25.30
C THR A 108 5.28 -19.15 -24.96
N GLY A 109 4.39 -19.17 -23.96
CA GLY A 109 3.86 -20.38 -23.38
C GLY A 109 4.88 -21.16 -22.52
N GLU A 110 6.08 -20.64 -22.32
CA GLU A 110 7.10 -21.24 -21.48
C GLU A 110 6.67 -21.28 -20.01
N ARG A 111 6.98 -22.38 -19.32
CA ARG A 111 6.74 -22.50 -17.88
C ARG A 111 8.01 -22.22 -17.11
N ILE A 112 7.99 -21.19 -16.26
CA ILE A 112 9.12 -20.75 -15.44
C ILE A 112 8.87 -21.14 -13.98
N VAL A 113 9.93 -21.59 -13.31
CA VAL A 113 9.91 -21.85 -11.87
C VAL A 113 9.90 -20.51 -11.13
N LYS A 114 8.89 -20.33 -10.28
CA LYS A 114 8.78 -19.20 -9.37
C LYS A 114 9.39 -19.56 -8.03
N THR A 115 10.12 -18.62 -7.42
CA THR A 115 10.70 -18.74 -6.08
C THR A 115 10.17 -17.68 -5.11
N ALA A 116 9.56 -16.61 -5.62
CA ALA A 116 8.93 -15.57 -4.82
C ALA A 116 7.58 -16.05 -4.25
N ALA A 117 7.28 -15.67 -3.00
CA ALA A 117 6.00 -15.98 -2.36
C ALA A 117 4.82 -15.33 -3.11
N ASP A 118 3.64 -15.96 -3.03
CA ASP A 118 2.40 -15.51 -3.65
C ASP A 118 1.25 -15.33 -2.63
N GLN A 119 1.46 -15.71 -1.37
CA GLN A 119 0.51 -15.54 -0.28
C GLN A 119 1.27 -14.97 0.93
N ILE A 120 0.98 -13.72 1.31
CA ILE A 120 1.66 -13.05 2.41
C ILE A 120 0.59 -12.47 3.35
N ALA A 121 0.56 -12.96 4.57
CA ALA A 121 -0.34 -12.47 5.61
C ALA A 121 0.49 -11.94 6.80
N VAL A 122 0.06 -10.81 7.34
CA VAL A 122 0.70 -10.12 8.47
C VAL A 122 -0.36 -9.76 9.49
N ILE A 123 -0.11 -10.00 10.75
CA ILE A 123 -0.91 -9.51 11.87
C ILE A 123 0.02 -8.86 12.89
N GLY A 124 -0.35 -7.72 13.44
CA GLY A 124 0.52 -7.01 14.38
C GLY A 124 -0.20 -5.92 15.16
N THR A 125 0.58 -5.23 15.98
CA THR A 125 0.12 -4.09 16.77
C THR A 125 0.76 -2.81 16.20
N LEU A 126 -0.04 -1.78 16.00
CA LEU A 126 0.44 -0.47 15.60
C LEU A 126 0.92 0.34 16.83
N THR A 127 1.66 1.41 16.59
CA THR A 127 2.14 2.32 17.66
C THR A 127 1.00 2.94 18.47
N SER A 128 -0.20 3.05 17.90
CA SER A 128 -1.42 3.48 18.60
C SER A 128 -2.02 2.42 19.53
N GLY A 129 -1.55 1.16 19.47
CA GLY A 129 -2.16 0.01 20.14
C GLY A 129 -3.21 -0.71 19.27
N ALA A 130 -3.62 -0.17 18.14
CA ALA A 130 -4.59 -0.79 17.26
C ALA A 130 -4.07 -2.11 16.68
N THR A 131 -4.96 -3.10 16.55
CA THR A 131 -4.65 -4.37 15.89
C THR A 131 -4.74 -4.21 14.37
N ALA A 132 -3.70 -4.63 13.65
CA ALA A 132 -3.68 -4.62 12.19
C ALA A 132 -3.59 -6.03 11.63
N SER A 133 -4.37 -6.32 10.57
CA SER A 133 -4.25 -7.52 9.76
C SER A 133 -4.17 -7.17 8.28
N VAL A 134 -3.20 -7.74 7.58
CA VAL A 134 -2.96 -7.49 6.15
C VAL A 134 -2.77 -8.82 5.44
N HIS A 135 -3.50 -9.04 4.35
CA HIS A 135 -3.31 -10.20 3.50
C HIS A 135 -3.19 -9.77 2.03
N VAL A 136 -2.00 -9.89 1.48
CA VAL A 136 -1.74 -9.70 0.05
C VAL A 136 -1.52 -11.04 -0.62
N ARG A 137 -2.24 -11.28 -1.72
CA ARG A 137 -2.24 -12.56 -2.42
C ARG A 137 -2.26 -12.39 -3.93
N GLU A 138 -1.65 -13.32 -4.63
CA GLU A 138 -1.89 -13.51 -6.05
C GLU A 138 -3.13 -14.39 -6.26
N ALA A 139 -3.98 -14.02 -7.21
CA ALA A 139 -5.16 -14.80 -7.59
C ALA A 139 -5.37 -14.79 -9.10
N VAL A 140 -6.04 -15.82 -9.63
CA VAL A 140 -6.27 -16.00 -11.08
C VAL A 140 -7.48 -15.18 -11.55
N ALA A 141 -8.50 -15.09 -10.76
CA ALA A 141 -9.75 -14.46 -11.14
C ALA A 141 -10.29 -13.64 -9.98
N GLY A 142 -11.24 -12.80 -10.29
CA GLY A 142 -11.93 -11.85 -9.42
C GLY A 142 -11.99 -12.17 -7.94
N GLY A 143 -12.79 -11.55 -7.22
CA GLY A 143 -12.82 -11.59 -5.79
C GLY A 143 -12.70 -10.19 -5.25
N THR A 144 -12.34 -10.05 -3.98
CA THR A 144 -12.05 -8.75 -3.38
C THR A 144 -10.78 -8.19 -4.03
N GLY A 145 -10.87 -7.16 -4.84
CA GLY A 145 -9.71 -6.48 -5.41
C GLY A 145 -8.82 -5.89 -4.31
N PHE A 146 -8.99 -4.62 -4.01
CA PHE A 146 -8.45 -3.98 -2.82
C PHE A 146 -9.58 -3.68 -1.84
N LEU A 147 -9.38 -4.03 -0.57
CA LEU A 147 -10.27 -3.68 0.53
C LEU A 147 -9.45 -3.28 1.74
N TRP A 148 -9.77 -2.14 2.30
CA TRP A 148 -9.18 -1.68 3.55
C TRP A 148 -10.28 -1.15 4.47
N GLU A 149 -10.42 -1.73 5.67
CA GLU A 149 -11.33 -1.29 6.71
C GLU A 149 -10.55 -0.74 7.90
N ILE A 150 -11.04 0.37 8.44
CA ILE A 150 -10.54 1.04 9.65
C ILE A 150 -11.72 1.12 10.61
N ASN A 151 -11.62 0.43 11.74
CA ASN A 151 -12.67 0.35 12.74
C ASN A 151 -12.25 1.11 13.99
N GLY A 152 -13.09 2.00 14.47
CA GLY A 152 -12.87 2.78 15.67
C GLY A 152 -14.04 2.72 16.65
N THR A 153 -13.94 3.50 17.73
CA THR A 153 -14.95 3.55 18.79
C THR A 153 -16.29 4.14 18.32
N ASP A 154 -16.27 5.05 17.35
CA ASP A 154 -17.43 5.83 16.94
C ASP A 154 -17.86 5.56 15.49
N GLY A 155 -17.03 4.87 14.70
CA GLY A 155 -17.35 4.60 13.32
C GLY A 155 -16.40 3.65 12.62
N THR A 156 -16.67 3.45 11.34
CA THR A 156 -15.89 2.60 10.43
C THR A 156 -15.69 3.33 9.11
N LEU A 157 -14.49 3.23 8.56
CA LEU A 157 -14.21 3.59 7.18
C LEU A 157 -13.86 2.33 6.38
N ARG A 158 -14.31 2.30 5.12
CA ARG A 158 -13.95 1.25 4.15
C ARG A 158 -13.48 1.89 2.88
N ILE A 159 -12.31 1.48 2.43
CA ILE A 159 -11.69 1.90 1.18
C ILE A 159 -11.64 0.68 0.25
N THR A 160 -12.12 0.81 -0.97
CA THR A 160 -12.16 -0.29 -1.94
C THR A 160 -11.69 0.14 -3.32
N ALA A 161 -11.21 -0.84 -4.07
CA ALA A 161 -11.05 -0.75 -5.52
C ALA A 161 -11.31 -2.11 -6.15
N ASP A 162 -11.85 -2.10 -7.37
CA ASP A 162 -12.13 -3.32 -8.13
C ASP A 162 -10.88 -3.98 -8.72
N ALA A 163 -9.71 -3.33 -8.57
CA ALA A 163 -8.43 -3.78 -9.10
C ALA A 163 -7.38 -3.99 -8.00
N ALA A 164 -6.25 -4.59 -8.39
CA ALA A 164 -5.22 -5.09 -7.50
C ALA A 164 -4.42 -4.00 -6.76
N TYR A 165 -4.12 -2.88 -7.42
CA TYR A 165 -3.10 -1.94 -6.97
C TYR A 165 -3.71 -0.58 -6.60
N PRO A 166 -3.89 -0.28 -5.29
CA PRO A 166 -4.52 0.97 -4.83
C PRO A 166 -3.75 2.23 -5.26
N GLU A 167 -2.49 2.10 -5.59
CA GLU A 167 -1.63 3.20 -6.00
C GLU A 167 -1.88 3.71 -7.42
N ILE A 168 -2.56 2.91 -8.28
CA ILE A 168 -2.76 3.23 -9.72
C ILE A 168 -4.21 3.18 -10.17
N VAL A 169 -5.15 2.97 -9.25
CA VAL A 169 -6.58 2.88 -9.56
C VAL A 169 -7.40 3.85 -8.70
N PRO A 170 -8.58 4.26 -9.15
CA PRO A 170 -9.50 5.02 -8.33
C PRO A 170 -9.92 4.22 -7.09
N LEU A 171 -10.00 4.91 -5.95
CA LEU A 171 -10.45 4.35 -4.70
C LEU A 171 -11.82 4.92 -4.34
N THR A 172 -12.73 4.04 -3.87
CA THR A 172 -14.01 4.43 -3.29
C THR A 172 -13.89 4.44 -1.77
N VAL A 173 -14.40 5.47 -1.13
CA VAL A 173 -14.47 5.59 0.33
C VAL A 173 -15.91 5.42 0.77
N ALA A 174 -16.15 4.57 1.74
CA ALA A 174 -17.43 4.45 2.42
C ALA A 174 -17.25 4.56 3.93
N GLY A 175 -18.25 5.07 4.62
CA GLY A 175 -18.20 5.24 6.07
C GLY A 175 -19.52 4.91 6.75
N ALA A 176 -19.42 4.54 8.02
CA ALA A 176 -20.53 4.41 8.95
C ALA A 176 -20.15 5.07 10.27
N HIS A 177 -21.03 5.89 10.83
CA HIS A 177 -20.83 6.51 12.14
C HIS A 177 -21.91 6.03 13.12
N GLY A 178 -21.51 5.67 14.33
CA GLY A 178 -22.39 5.08 15.32
C GLY A 178 -23.00 3.76 14.82
N ARG A 179 -24.34 3.70 14.80
CA ARG A 179 -25.09 2.50 14.36
C ARG A 179 -25.63 2.61 12.92
N SER A 180 -25.15 3.58 12.16
CA SER A 180 -25.56 3.75 10.76
C SER A 180 -25.04 2.59 9.89
N LYS A 181 -25.66 2.43 8.71
CA LYS A 181 -25.14 1.52 7.69
C LYS A 181 -23.98 2.20 6.94
N LEU A 182 -23.07 1.39 6.48
CA LEU A 182 -22.00 1.84 5.59
C LEU A 182 -22.60 2.46 4.32
N SER A 183 -22.19 3.67 4.01
CA SER A 183 -22.59 4.41 2.80
C SER A 183 -21.38 5.09 2.17
N GLU A 184 -21.44 5.28 0.87
CA GLU A 184 -20.37 5.97 0.13
C GLU A 184 -20.22 7.41 0.61
N LEU A 185 -18.98 7.83 0.77
CA LEU A 185 -18.58 9.19 1.11
C LEU A 185 -17.90 9.81 -0.11
N ALA A 186 -18.48 10.87 -0.64
CA ALA A 186 -17.92 11.55 -1.81
C ALA A 186 -16.61 12.25 -1.43
N VAL A 187 -15.55 11.94 -2.16
CA VAL A 187 -14.26 12.63 -2.00
C VAL A 187 -14.43 14.10 -2.40
N PRO A 188 -14.06 15.06 -1.54
CA PRO A 188 -14.23 16.48 -1.82
C PRO A 188 -13.52 16.93 -3.11
N ALA A 189 -14.21 17.77 -3.91
CA ALA A 189 -13.65 18.32 -5.15
C ALA A 189 -12.34 19.07 -4.94
N ALA A 190 -12.16 19.72 -3.79
CA ALA A 190 -10.91 20.38 -3.43
C ALA A 190 -9.70 19.45 -3.43
N LEU A 191 -9.88 18.17 -3.08
CA LEU A 191 -8.82 17.17 -3.08
C LEU A 191 -8.56 16.63 -4.50
N THR A 192 -9.60 16.36 -5.28
CA THR A 192 -9.45 15.87 -6.66
C THR A 192 -8.91 16.94 -7.61
N GLN A 193 -9.23 18.21 -7.37
CA GLN A 193 -8.82 19.36 -8.18
C GLN A 193 -7.60 20.11 -7.63
N LYS A 194 -6.94 19.58 -6.60
CA LYS A 194 -5.77 20.19 -5.94
C LYS A 194 -4.65 20.58 -6.92
N TRP A 195 -4.51 19.85 -8.01
CA TRP A 195 -3.47 20.05 -9.01
C TRP A 195 -4.10 20.28 -10.40
N PRO A 196 -4.42 21.54 -10.77
CA PRO A 196 -5.10 21.83 -12.05
C PRO A 196 -4.37 21.32 -13.30
N ALA A 197 -3.04 21.25 -13.26
CA ALA A 197 -2.22 20.72 -14.36
C ALA A 197 -2.46 19.22 -14.64
N LEU A 198 -3.12 18.49 -13.74
CA LEU A 198 -3.44 17.08 -13.88
C LEU A 198 -4.91 16.83 -14.24
N ALA A 199 -5.66 17.90 -14.56
CA ALA A 199 -7.05 17.78 -14.99
C ALA A 199 -7.17 16.89 -16.22
N GLY A 200 -8.14 15.96 -16.19
CA GLY A 200 -8.34 14.96 -17.25
C GLY A 200 -7.49 13.69 -17.12
N LEU A 201 -6.63 13.59 -16.09
CA LEU A 201 -5.89 12.35 -15.77
C LEU A 201 -6.54 11.55 -14.64
N GLU A 202 -7.64 12.03 -14.07
CA GLU A 202 -8.34 11.37 -12.96
C GLU A 202 -8.72 9.94 -13.36
N GLY A 203 -8.34 8.98 -12.54
CA GLY A 203 -8.57 7.56 -12.81
C GLY A 203 -7.55 6.88 -13.72
N ALA A 204 -6.66 7.62 -14.37
CA ALA A 204 -5.55 7.02 -15.12
C ALA A 204 -4.47 6.50 -14.16
N PRO A 205 -3.75 5.41 -14.49
CA PRO A 205 -2.66 4.88 -13.65
C PRO A 205 -1.57 5.91 -13.32
N ALA A 206 -1.33 6.86 -14.21
CA ALA A 206 -0.34 7.92 -14.02
C ALA A 206 -0.80 9.06 -13.09
N TYR A 207 -2.08 9.13 -12.71
CA TYR A 207 -2.62 10.27 -11.97
C TYR A 207 -1.92 10.48 -10.61
N ASN A 208 -1.84 9.45 -9.78
CA ASN A 208 -1.19 9.55 -8.47
C ASN A 208 0.33 9.78 -8.59
N VAL A 209 0.95 9.29 -9.66
CA VAL A 209 2.37 9.58 -9.98
C VAL A 209 2.54 11.07 -10.28
N GLY A 210 1.68 11.64 -11.14
CA GLY A 210 1.68 13.08 -11.44
C GLY A 210 1.47 13.92 -10.18
N ARG A 211 0.55 13.52 -9.28
CA ARG A 211 0.33 14.17 -7.99
C ARG A 211 1.57 14.12 -7.09
N ALA A 212 2.28 12.98 -7.06
CA ALA A 212 3.53 12.87 -6.31
C ALA A 212 4.62 13.80 -6.83
N TYR A 213 4.76 13.94 -8.15
CA TYR A 213 5.69 14.90 -8.74
C TYR A 213 5.28 16.36 -8.48
N ALA A 214 3.98 16.69 -8.57
CA ALA A 214 3.49 18.03 -8.24
C ALA A 214 3.74 18.38 -6.77
N ALA A 215 3.49 17.45 -5.86
CA ALA A 215 3.79 17.62 -4.44
C ALA A 215 5.29 17.77 -4.18
N PHE A 216 6.15 16.99 -4.87
CA PHE A 216 7.59 17.12 -4.77
C PHE A 216 8.11 18.48 -5.28
N ALA A 217 7.56 18.97 -6.39
CA ALA A 217 7.88 20.31 -6.88
C ALA A 217 7.48 21.39 -5.86
N ALA A 218 6.28 21.29 -5.28
CA ALA A 218 5.84 22.20 -4.23
C ALA A 218 6.71 22.11 -2.96
N ASP A 219 7.17 20.92 -2.59
CA ASP A 219 8.13 20.75 -1.48
C ASP A 219 9.45 21.48 -1.75
N ILE A 220 9.95 21.45 -2.98
CA ILE A 220 11.17 22.18 -3.38
C ILE A 220 10.94 23.69 -3.28
N GLU A 221 9.83 24.19 -3.81
CA GLU A 221 9.49 25.61 -3.81
C GLU A 221 9.28 26.18 -2.42
N ASN A 222 8.59 25.42 -1.55
CA ASN A 222 8.19 25.87 -0.21
C ASN A 222 9.15 25.46 0.91
N GLY A 223 10.20 24.68 0.60
CA GLY A 223 11.12 24.16 1.61
C GLY A 223 10.50 23.12 2.54
N THR A 224 9.40 22.45 2.13
CA THR A 224 8.70 21.41 2.88
C THR A 224 9.17 19.99 2.52
N HIS A 225 8.68 18.98 3.24
CA HIS A 225 8.99 17.56 3.04
C HIS A 225 7.71 16.75 3.25
N THR A 226 6.78 16.79 2.30
CA THR A 226 5.47 16.12 2.38
C THR A 226 5.42 14.81 1.59
N VAL A 227 6.34 14.64 0.62
CA VAL A 227 6.45 13.39 -0.14
C VAL A 227 7.40 12.40 0.54
N PRO A 228 7.20 11.08 0.35
CA PRO A 228 8.09 10.07 0.93
C PRO A 228 9.48 10.13 0.34
N ASP A 229 10.49 10.05 1.19
CA ASP A 229 11.91 10.11 0.85
C ASP A 229 12.64 8.76 1.03
N PHE A 230 13.97 8.76 0.90
CA PHE A 230 14.78 7.56 1.11
C PHE A 230 14.79 7.08 2.57
N ALA A 231 14.50 7.93 3.56
CA ALA A 231 14.36 7.50 4.93
C ALA A 231 13.03 6.76 5.14
N ASP A 232 11.94 7.22 4.51
CA ASP A 232 10.67 6.48 4.46
C ASP A 232 10.86 5.10 3.83
N ALA A 233 11.57 5.03 2.69
CA ALA A 233 11.86 3.76 2.05
C ALA A 233 12.67 2.83 2.95
N ALA A 234 13.67 3.33 3.67
CA ALA A 234 14.47 2.53 4.60
C ALA A 234 13.60 1.93 5.71
N ARG A 235 12.74 2.75 6.35
CA ARG A 235 11.77 2.25 7.35
C ARG A 235 10.85 1.17 6.78
N ARG A 236 10.39 1.35 5.54
CA ARG A 236 9.55 0.35 4.86
C ARG A 236 10.28 -0.97 4.67
N HIS A 237 11.55 -0.93 4.28
CA HIS A 237 12.38 -2.13 4.18
C HIS A 237 12.64 -2.82 5.54
N GLU A 238 12.70 -2.09 6.65
CA GLU A 238 12.79 -2.67 7.99
C GLU A 238 11.54 -3.51 8.32
N VAL A 239 10.34 -3.02 7.99
CA VAL A 239 9.09 -3.77 8.14
C VAL A 239 9.08 -5.03 7.25
N LEU A 240 9.50 -4.92 5.97
CA LEU A 240 9.58 -6.07 5.07
C LEU A 240 10.57 -7.12 5.58
N ALA A 241 11.72 -6.71 6.10
CA ALA A 241 12.68 -7.62 6.72
C ALA A 241 12.12 -8.28 8.01
N ALA A 242 11.30 -7.56 8.79
CA ALA A 242 10.61 -8.14 9.93
C ALA A 242 9.60 -9.22 9.50
N ILE A 243 8.87 -9.00 8.41
CA ILE A 243 7.97 -10.01 7.83
C ILE A 243 8.74 -11.27 7.42
N GLU A 244 9.87 -11.13 6.75
CA GLU A 244 10.71 -12.27 6.36
C GLU A 244 11.24 -13.03 7.59
N ARG A 245 11.73 -12.30 8.61
CA ARG A 245 12.20 -12.94 9.87
C ARG A 245 11.07 -13.71 10.56
N SER A 246 9.90 -13.09 10.71
CA SER A 246 8.75 -13.73 11.35
C SER A 246 8.27 -14.95 10.58
N ALA A 247 8.14 -14.86 9.26
CA ALA A 247 7.71 -15.96 8.42
C ALA A 247 8.72 -17.14 8.43
N ALA A 248 10.01 -16.86 8.57
CA ALA A 248 11.05 -17.87 8.64
C ALA A 248 11.12 -18.56 10.00
N SER A 249 10.93 -17.83 11.11
CA SER A 249 11.02 -18.37 12.47
C SER A 249 9.69 -18.91 13.01
N GLY A 250 8.56 -18.44 12.48
CA GLY A 250 7.23 -18.68 13.04
C GLY A 250 6.94 -17.86 14.32
N GLU A 251 7.82 -16.94 14.68
CA GLU A 251 7.73 -16.14 15.89
C GLU A 251 7.21 -14.73 15.61
N ARG A 252 6.61 -14.11 16.64
CA ARG A 252 6.30 -12.68 16.65
C ARG A 252 7.58 -11.87 16.83
N VAL A 253 7.80 -10.88 16.01
CA VAL A 253 9.03 -10.09 16.02
C VAL A 253 8.73 -8.61 16.23
N LYS A 254 9.69 -7.90 16.83
CA LYS A 254 9.68 -6.44 16.90
C LYS A 254 10.09 -5.82 15.55
N VAL A 255 9.51 -4.68 15.25
CA VAL A 255 9.82 -3.87 14.07
C VAL A 255 10.72 -2.71 14.46
#